data_43d1a2b0dd4ebb2ad54f9f21dcd020e1
#
_entry.id   43d1a2b0dd4ebb2ad54f9f21dcd020e1
#
_cell.length_a   1.000
_cell.length_b   1.000
_cell.length_c   1.000
_cell.angle_alpha   90.00
_cell.angle_beta   90.00
_cell.angle_gamma   90.00
#
_symmetry.space_group_name_H-M   'P 1'
#
loop_
_entity.id
_entity.type
_entity.pdbx_description
1 polymer ?
#
loop_
_entity_poly.entity_id
_entity_poly.type
_entity_poly.pdbx_seq_one_letter_code
_entity_poly.pdbx_strand_id
1 'polypeptide(L)'
;MNLTRMGYLIGGAYSEFPDFNLNSINTHHLLSKAWLLRELSKLKKGGKIDIEDKSAAILASGCAIWADDLIQLFPTIGKVRSFDIDPAHEQIANRLNASWWKVDRKFAACTADINSLDFSGPTTFSIKDVDYKDYEEQTIDFGVIINTSSEHMASDWASNIPSNKLIIVQSNDYIKSPIKKSQDLADMFGITNVKYKGGINMLGDFIRYMVIGYR
;
A
#
# COMPACT_ATOMS: atom_id res chain seq x y z
N MET A 1 13.98 -4.26 3.31
CA MET A 1 13.48 -3.60 4.54
C MET A 1 14.64 -3.43 5.51
N ASN A 2 14.92 -2.20 5.91
CA ASN A 2 16.01 -1.87 6.86
C ASN A 2 15.43 -1.72 8.26
N LEU A 3 15.57 -2.75 9.10
CA LEU A 3 14.97 -2.79 10.44
C LEU A 3 15.50 -1.72 11.39
N THR A 4 16.78 -1.35 11.30
CA THR A 4 17.38 -0.30 12.14
C THR A 4 16.76 1.06 11.81
N ARG A 5 16.65 1.40 10.52
CA ARG A 5 15.99 2.63 10.06
C ARG A 5 14.51 2.64 10.47
N MET A 6 13.83 1.52 10.30
CA MET A 6 12.43 1.39 10.70
C MET A 6 12.25 1.60 12.21
N GLY A 7 13.08 0.99 13.05
CA GLY A 7 13.05 1.20 14.49
C GLY A 7 13.24 2.67 14.89
N TYR A 8 14.15 3.37 14.22
CA TYR A 8 14.36 4.81 14.42
C TYR A 8 13.10 5.63 14.04
N LEU A 9 12.49 5.34 12.89
CA LEU A 9 11.27 6.02 12.43
C LEU A 9 10.10 5.78 13.37
N ILE A 10 9.91 4.53 13.84
CA ILE A 10 8.86 4.16 14.80
C ILE A 10 9.07 4.90 16.13
N GLY A 11 10.29 4.89 16.67
CA GLY A 11 10.61 5.58 17.91
C GLY A 11 10.35 7.08 17.84
N GLY A 12 10.71 7.72 16.72
CA GLY A 12 10.43 9.13 16.46
C GLY A 12 8.93 9.41 16.36
N ALA A 13 8.17 8.58 15.65
CA ALA A 13 6.73 8.73 15.54
C ALA A 13 6.03 8.52 16.89
N TYR A 14 6.43 7.50 17.66
CA TYR A 14 5.85 7.22 18.98
C TYR A 14 6.10 8.37 19.98
N SER A 15 7.26 9.04 19.92
CA SER A 15 7.53 10.18 20.79
C SER A 15 6.67 11.41 20.47
N GLU A 16 6.24 11.58 19.23
CA GLU A 16 5.35 12.68 18.80
C GLU A 16 3.85 12.31 18.96
N PHE A 17 3.52 11.03 18.80
CA PHE A 17 2.15 10.51 18.86
C PHE A 17 2.07 9.36 19.89
N PRO A 18 1.98 9.66 21.20
CA PRO A 18 2.00 8.62 22.24
C PRO A 18 0.87 7.59 22.15
N ASP A 19 -0.26 7.99 21.52
CA ASP A 19 -1.40 7.10 21.26
C ASP A 19 -1.22 6.22 20.02
N PHE A 20 -0.06 6.30 19.36
CA PHE A 20 0.24 5.49 18.19
C PHE A 20 0.18 4.00 18.55
N ASN A 21 -0.77 3.30 17.96
CA ASN A 21 -0.95 1.87 18.19
C ASN A 21 0.16 1.05 17.51
N LEU A 22 1.17 0.66 18.29
CA LEU A 22 2.31 -0.15 17.81
C LEU A 22 1.87 -1.54 17.31
N ASN A 23 0.69 -2.04 17.69
CA ASN A 23 0.16 -3.30 17.15
C ASN A 23 -0.14 -3.22 15.65
N SER A 24 -0.33 -2.01 15.10
CA SER A 24 -0.45 -1.79 13.65
C SER A 24 0.84 -2.13 12.89
N ILE A 25 1.97 -2.30 13.61
CA ILE A 25 3.30 -2.63 13.07
C ILE A 25 3.79 -3.95 13.66
N ASN A 26 2.94 -4.94 13.73
CA ASN A 26 3.32 -6.26 14.26
C ASN A 26 4.16 -7.07 13.23
N THR A 27 4.74 -8.18 13.72
CA THR A 27 5.62 -9.05 12.93
C THR A 27 4.93 -9.57 11.66
N HIS A 28 3.64 -9.92 11.71
CA HIS A 28 2.89 -10.41 10.55
C HIS A 28 2.78 -9.33 9.45
N HIS A 29 2.52 -8.08 9.84
CA HIS A 29 2.50 -6.96 8.91
C HIS A 29 3.86 -6.77 8.25
N LEU A 30 4.94 -6.76 9.03
CA LEU A 30 6.31 -6.56 8.49
C LEU A 30 6.72 -7.69 7.55
N LEU A 31 6.46 -8.96 7.92
CA LEU A 31 6.74 -10.12 7.07
C LEU A 31 5.97 -10.07 5.76
N SER A 32 4.68 -9.71 5.83
CA SER A 32 3.81 -9.55 4.66
C SER A 32 4.35 -8.50 3.69
N LYS A 33 4.79 -7.33 4.19
CA LYS A 33 5.33 -6.25 3.36
C LYS A 33 6.73 -6.59 2.82
N ALA A 34 7.58 -7.23 3.61
CA ALA A 34 8.88 -7.72 3.14
C ALA A 34 8.72 -8.73 1.99
N TRP A 35 7.74 -9.63 2.11
CA TRP A 35 7.40 -10.57 1.04
C TRP A 35 6.92 -9.85 -0.22
N LEU A 36 6.01 -8.88 -0.09
CA LEU A 36 5.54 -8.06 -1.20
C LEU A 36 6.70 -7.39 -1.94
N LEU A 37 7.55 -6.66 -1.23
CA LEU A 37 8.68 -5.92 -1.81
C LEU A 37 9.66 -6.87 -2.52
N ARG A 38 9.90 -8.05 -1.93
CA ARG A 38 10.75 -9.08 -2.54
C ARG A 38 10.20 -9.57 -3.88
N GLU A 39 8.91 -9.89 -3.94
CA GLU A 39 8.30 -10.41 -5.17
C GLU A 39 8.18 -9.30 -6.24
N LEU A 40 7.86 -8.06 -5.86
CA LEU A 40 7.90 -6.91 -6.79
C LEU A 40 9.30 -6.72 -7.40
N SER A 41 10.34 -6.78 -6.57
CA SER A 41 11.74 -6.67 -7.05
C SER A 41 12.08 -7.76 -8.05
N LYS A 42 11.69 -9.02 -7.78
CA LYS A 42 11.91 -10.14 -8.71
C LYS A 42 11.17 -9.93 -10.03
N LEU A 43 9.91 -9.52 -9.97
CA LEU A 43 9.11 -9.30 -11.18
C LEU A 43 9.64 -8.17 -12.03
N LYS A 44 10.05 -7.04 -11.41
CA LYS A 44 10.68 -5.93 -12.12
C LYS A 44 12.00 -6.35 -12.77
N LYS A 45 12.89 -6.99 -12.01
CA LYS A 45 14.19 -7.50 -12.54
C LYS A 45 13.99 -8.48 -13.69
N GLY A 46 12.93 -9.28 -13.67
CA GLY A 46 12.56 -10.22 -14.72
C GLY A 46 11.80 -9.58 -15.89
N GLY A 47 11.59 -8.26 -15.92
CA GLY A 47 10.85 -7.54 -16.99
C GLY A 47 9.37 -7.93 -17.07
N LYS A 48 8.79 -8.50 -16.01
CA LYS A 48 7.40 -8.96 -15.98
C LYS A 48 6.39 -7.88 -15.62
N ILE A 49 6.84 -6.84 -14.93
CA ILE A 49 6.07 -5.66 -14.55
C ILE A 49 6.88 -4.40 -14.83
N ASP A 50 6.18 -3.34 -15.14
CA ASP A 50 6.74 -2.01 -15.26
C ASP A 50 6.10 -1.08 -14.21
N ILE A 51 6.94 -0.48 -13.37
CA ILE A 51 6.58 0.47 -12.30
C ILE A 51 7.41 1.75 -12.38
N GLU A 52 8.26 1.90 -13.42
CA GLU A 52 9.08 3.09 -13.60
C GLU A 52 8.19 4.28 -13.94
N ASP A 53 8.48 5.41 -13.31
CA ASP A 53 7.77 6.68 -13.45
C ASP A 53 6.25 6.63 -13.17
N LYS A 54 5.74 5.47 -12.76
CA LYS A 54 4.33 5.30 -12.40
C LYS A 54 4.09 5.70 -10.96
N SER A 55 3.04 6.49 -10.73
CA SER A 55 2.57 6.78 -9.37
C SER A 55 1.85 5.58 -8.76
N ALA A 56 1.96 5.43 -7.45
CA ALA A 56 1.36 4.33 -6.70
C ALA A 56 0.36 4.82 -5.66
N ALA A 57 -0.80 4.17 -5.61
CA ALA A 57 -1.78 4.28 -4.54
C ALA A 57 -1.64 3.09 -3.59
N ILE A 58 -1.52 3.33 -2.29
CA ILE A 58 -1.54 2.32 -1.22
C ILE A 58 -2.87 2.48 -0.48
N LEU A 59 -3.72 1.48 -0.56
CA LEU A 59 -5.08 1.51 -0.02
C LEU A 59 -5.15 0.81 1.33
N ALA A 60 -5.97 1.35 2.27
CA ALA A 60 -6.10 0.91 3.66
C ALA A 60 -4.73 0.66 4.28
N SER A 61 -3.92 1.68 4.18
CA SER A 61 -2.47 1.57 4.40
C SER A 61 -2.09 1.56 5.87
N GLY A 62 -3.00 1.92 6.77
CA GLY A 62 -2.65 2.25 8.14
C GLY A 62 -1.55 3.30 8.14
N CYS A 63 -0.51 3.05 8.90
CA CYS A 63 0.63 3.99 9.02
C CYS A 63 1.62 3.95 7.83
N ALA A 64 1.37 3.16 6.78
CA ALA A 64 2.19 3.09 5.55
C ALA A 64 3.72 3.03 5.79
N ILE A 65 4.18 2.42 6.88
CA ILE A 65 5.60 2.41 7.30
C ILE A 65 6.54 1.83 6.22
N TRP A 66 6.04 0.91 5.42
CA TRP A 66 6.81 0.24 4.37
C TRP A 66 6.92 1.06 3.06
N ALA A 67 6.24 2.21 2.97
CA ALA A 67 6.32 3.09 1.80
C ALA A 67 7.73 3.65 1.60
N ASP A 68 8.47 3.89 2.69
CA ASP A 68 9.89 4.27 2.65
C ASP A 68 10.74 3.20 1.94
N ASP A 69 10.55 1.91 2.29
CA ASP A 69 11.25 0.80 1.63
C ASP A 69 10.82 0.63 0.16
N LEU A 70 9.53 0.87 -0.16
CA LEU A 70 9.04 0.82 -1.54
C LEU A 70 9.74 1.87 -2.41
N ILE A 71 9.81 3.12 -1.94
CA ILE A 71 10.45 4.23 -2.67
C ILE A 71 11.96 4.00 -2.80
N GLN A 72 12.62 3.51 -1.75
CA GLN A 72 14.06 3.19 -1.83
C GLN A 72 14.36 2.04 -2.80
N LEU A 73 13.51 1.02 -2.84
CA LEU A 73 13.66 -0.14 -3.72
C LEU A 73 13.39 0.21 -5.19
N PHE A 74 12.51 1.18 -5.42
CA PHE A 74 12.09 1.65 -6.74
C PHE A 74 12.24 3.18 -6.84
N PRO A 75 13.47 3.71 -6.92
CA PRO A 75 13.73 5.15 -6.84
C PRO A 75 13.10 5.95 -8.00
N THR A 76 12.83 5.29 -9.13
CA THR A 76 12.13 5.88 -10.28
C THR A 76 10.61 5.85 -10.16
N ILE A 77 10.03 5.20 -9.13
CA ILE A 77 8.58 5.26 -8.91
C ILE A 77 8.12 6.71 -8.80
N GLY A 78 6.99 7.05 -9.39
CA GLY A 78 6.42 8.40 -9.31
C GLY A 78 5.97 8.77 -7.89
N LYS A 79 4.92 9.55 -7.77
CA LYS A 79 4.35 9.89 -6.46
C LYS A 79 3.72 8.66 -5.80
N VAL A 80 3.93 8.49 -4.51
CA VAL A 80 3.28 7.46 -3.68
C VAL A 80 2.26 8.13 -2.79
N ARG A 81 1.01 7.71 -2.86
CA ARG A 81 -0.08 8.21 -2.03
C ARG A 81 -0.68 7.06 -1.22
N SER A 82 -0.83 7.30 0.05
CA SER A 82 -1.34 6.33 1.02
C SER A 82 -2.72 6.80 1.46
N PHE A 83 -3.72 5.96 1.33
CA PHE A 83 -5.11 6.27 1.65
C PHE A 83 -5.58 5.39 2.81
N ASP A 84 -6.14 6.02 3.83
CA ASP A 84 -6.78 5.34 4.95
C ASP A 84 -8.01 6.14 5.40
N ILE A 85 -9.02 5.46 5.91
CA ILE A 85 -10.23 6.12 6.41
C ILE A 85 -10.02 6.76 7.78
N ASP A 86 -9.04 6.27 8.54
CA ASP A 86 -8.73 6.79 9.87
C ASP A 86 -7.78 8.00 9.78
N PRO A 87 -8.25 9.21 10.16
CA PRO A 87 -7.44 10.42 10.11
C PRO A 87 -6.20 10.38 11.02
N ALA A 88 -6.19 9.56 12.06
CA ALA A 88 -5.02 9.39 12.92
C ALA A 88 -3.84 8.79 12.16
N HIS A 89 -4.11 7.94 11.18
CA HIS A 89 -3.05 7.32 10.36
C HIS A 89 -2.36 8.32 9.42
N GLU A 90 -3.02 9.38 8.97
CA GLU A 90 -2.45 10.37 8.04
C GLU A 90 -1.19 11.03 8.61
N GLN A 91 -1.28 11.58 9.83
CA GLN A 91 -0.16 12.28 10.45
C GLN A 91 0.99 11.32 10.77
N ILE A 92 0.69 10.16 11.30
CA ILE A 92 1.67 9.13 11.64
C ILE A 92 2.39 8.64 10.37
N ALA A 93 1.64 8.36 9.30
CA ALA A 93 2.21 7.91 8.02
C ALA A 93 3.12 8.98 7.40
N ASN A 94 2.72 10.26 7.41
CA ASN A 94 3.54 11.36 6.94
C ASN A 94 4.81 11.53 7.81
N ARG A 95 4.70 11.33 9.13
CA ARG A 95 5.85 11.38 10.04
C ARG A 95 6.84 10.24 9.79
N LEU A 96 6.35 9.02 9.61
CA LEU A 96 7.17 7.85 9.30
C LEU A 96 7.88 7.96 7.94
N ASN A 97 7.29 8.68 6.99
CA ASN A 97 7.83 8.91 5.66
C ASN A 97 8.31 10.35 5.46
N ALA A 98 8.71 11.05 6.52
CA ALA A 98 9.00 12.49 6.51
C ALA A 98 10.09 12.91 5.50
N SER A 99 11.08 12.06 5.23
CA SER A 99 12.11 12.31 4.22
C SER A 99 11.55 12.43 2.80
N TRP A 100 10.46 11.72 2.50
CA TRP A 100 9.80 11.74 1.20
C TRP A 100 8.63 12.71 1.13
N TRP A 101 8.09 13.07 2.27
CA TRP A 101 6.98 14.01 2.35
C TRP A 101 7.46 15.48 2.38
N LYS A 102 8.43 15.81 3.24
CA LYS A 102 8.87 17.21 3.46
C LYS A 102 9.77 17.73 2.35
N VAL A 103 10.59 16.87 1.71
CA VAL A 103 11.63 17.32 0.78
C VAL A 103 11.08 17.47 -0.64
N ASP A 104 10.51 16.43 -1.20
CA ASP A 104 10.09 16.40 -2.62
C ASP A 104 8.63 16.00 -2.84
N ARG A 105 7.86 15.84 -1.76
CA ARG A 105 6.45 15.42 -1.80
C ARG A 105 6.24 14.11 -2.57
N LYS A 106 7.27 13.28 -2.62
CA LYS A 106 7.19 11.97 -3.27
C LYS A 106 6.22 11.04 -2.57
N PHE A 107 6.11 11.13 -1.24
CA PHE A 107 5.09 10.48 -0.42
C PHE A 107 4.11 11.49 0.15
N ALA A 108 2.83 11.15 0.25
CA ALA A 108 1.87 11.78 1.14
C ALA A 108 0.80 10.77 1.55
N ALA A 109 0.39 10.84 2.81
CA ALA A 109 -0.80 10.15 3.31
C ALA A 109 -2.03 11.06 3.19
N CYS A 110 -3.19 10.44 2.98
CA CYS A 110 -4.46 11.10 2.76
C CYS A 110 -5.54 10.40 3.57
N THR A 111 -6.37 11.14 4.26
CA THR A 111 -7.58 10.60 4.88
C THR A 111 -8.67 10.53 3.82
N ALA A 112 -9.08 9.32 3.42
CA ALA A 112 -10.14 9.11 2.44
C ALA A 112 -10.77 7.73 2.57
N ASP A 113 -12.08 7.65 2.32
CA ASP A 113 -12.74 6.38 2.04
C ASP A 113 -12.37 5.96 0.62
N ILE A 114 -11.69 4.84 0.48
CA ILE A 114 -11.23 4.33 -0.82
C ILE A 114 -12.38 4.00 -1.77
N ASN A 115 -13.58 3.70 -1.25
CA ASN A 115 -14.75 3.45 -2.08
C ASN A 115 -15.29 4.75 -2.73
N SER A 116 -14.88 5.91 -2.23
CA SER A 116 -15.18 7.21 -2.84
C SER A 116 -14.17 7.64 -3.91
N LEU A 117 -13.06 6.91 -4.07
CA LEU A 117 -12.02 7.23 -5.02
C LEU A 117 -12.24 6.48 -6.34
N ASP A 118 -12.12 7.21 -7.45
CA ASP A 118 -12.18 6.62 -8.79
C ASP A 118 -10.77 6.40 -9.35
N PHE A 119 -10.43 5.13 -9.58
CA PHE A 119 -9.16 4.71 -10.17
C PHE A 119 -9.27 4.39 -11.67
N SER A 120 -10.40 4.68 -12.31
CA SER A 120 -10.58 4.45 -13.78
C SER A 120 -9.71 5.37 -14.62
N GLY A 121 -9.34 6.54 -14.09
CA GLY A 121 -8.47 7.54 -14.69
C GLY A 121 -7.63 8.26 -13.64
N PRO A 122 -7.29 9.54 -13.89
CA PRO A 122 -6.68 10.39 -12.87
C PRO A 122 -7.61 10.58 -11.68
N THR A 123 -7.12 10.26 -10.49
CA THR A 123 -7.86 10.34 -9.22
C THR A 123 -7.61 11.69 -8.57
N THR A 124 -8.67 12.39 -8.18
CA THR A 124 -8.61 13.67 -7.45
C THR A 124 -8.85 13.44 -5.96
N PHE A 125 -8.02 14.02 -5.13
CA PHE A 125 -8.07 13.91 -3.67
C PHE A 125 -7.34 15.09 -3.02
N SER A 126 -7.55 15.28 -1.70
CA SER A 126 -6.88 16.33 -0.94
C SER A 126 -5.77 15.74 -0.07
N ILE A 127 -4.64 16.43 0.02
CA ILE A 127 -3.57 16.16 0.98
C ILE A 127 -3.34 17.38 1.86
N LYS A 128 -2.84 17.18 3.07
CA LYS A 128 -2.39 18.31 3.89
C LYS A 128 -1.10 18.90 3.36
N ASP A 129 -0.93 20.20 3.56
CA ASP A 129 0.35 20.85 3.36
C ASP A 129 1.39 20.37 4.39
N VAL A 130 2.67 20.71 4.21
CA VAL A 130 3.76 20.27 5.09
C VAL A 130 3.65 20.81 6.52
N ASP A 131 2.90 21.87 6.72
CA ASP A 131 2.66 22.50 8.03
C ASP A 131 1.33 22.08 8.66
N TYR A 132 0.56 21.19 8.00
CA TYR A 132 -0.78 20.71 8.40
C TYR A 132 -1.82 21.82 8.58
N LYS A 133 -1.65 22.99 7.93
CA LYS A 133 -2.56 24.11 8.03
C LYS A 133 -3.67 24.06 7.02
N ASP A 134 -3.32 23.77 5.77
CA ASP A 134 -4.25 23.79 4.65
C ASP A 134 -4.30 22.46 3.91
N TYR A 135 -5.31 22.30 3.07
CA TYR A 135 -5.42 21.18 2.15
C TYR A 135 -5.08 21.65 0.73
N GLU A 136 -4.31 20.82 0.03
CA GLU A 136 -3.99 20.96 -1.39
C GLU A 136 -4.70 19.87 -2.16
N GLU A 137 -5.47 20.24 -3.18
CA GLU A 137 -6.06 19.28 -4.10
C GLU A 137 -4.99 18.77 -5.08
N GLN A 138 -4.95 17.46 -5.26
CA GLN A 138 -4.07 16.81 -6.23
C GLN A 138 -4.88 15.89 -7.12
N THR A 139 -4.48 15.84 -8.40
CA THR A 139 -4.99 14.88 -9.38
C THR A 139 -3.82 14.05 -9.91
N ILE A 140 -3.88 12.72 -9.72
CA ILE A 140 -2.80 11.80 -10.10
C ILE A 140 -3.38 10.59 -10.84
N ASP A 141 -2.78 10.24 -11.97
CA ASP A 141 -3.02 8.95 -12.61
C ASP A 141 -2.12 7.88 -11.98
N PHE A 142 -2.73 6.98 -11.20
CA PHE A 142 -2.02 5.89 -10.55
C PHE A 142 -1.85 4.71 -11.49
N GLY A 143 -0.61 4.40 -11.86
CA GLY A 143 -0.27 3.20 -12.65
C GLY A 143 -0.10 1.94 -11.80
N VAL A 144 0.02 2.08 -10.47
CA VAL A 144 0.17 0.98 -9.52
C VAL A 144 -0.81 1.16 -8.37
N ILE A 145 -1.62 0.15 -8.08
CA ILE A 145 -2.60 0.18 -7.00
C ILE A 145 -2.34 -1.00 -6.07
N ILE A 146 -2.11 -0.71 -4.79
CA ILE A 146 -1.67 -1.70 -3.80
C ILE A 146 -2.67 -1.71 -2.64
N ASN A 147 -3.35 -2.84 -2.46
CA ASN A 147 -4.21 -3.08 -1.31
C ASN A 147 -3.68 -4.28 -0.52
N THR A 148 -3.19 -4.01 0.68
CA THR A 148 -2.62 -5.06 1.54
C THR A 148 -3.51 -5.41 2.72
N SER A 149 -4.77 -4.99 2.70
CA SER A 149 -5.76 -5.20 3.76
C SER A 149 -7.14 -5.50 3.15
N SER A 150 -7.15 -6.20 2.00
CA SER A 150 -8.37 -6.42 1.22
C SER A 150 -9.42 -7.28 1.93
N GLU A 151 -9.04 -7.99 2.99
CA GLU A 151 -9.96 -8.73 3.86
C GLU A 151 -10.93 -7.85 4.65
N HIS A 152 -10.63 -6.56 4.79
CA HIS A 152 -11.43 -5.58 5.53
C HIS A 152 -12.31 -4.71 4.63
N MET A 153 -12.35 -4.99 3.32
CA MET A 153 -12.96 -4.10 2.34
C MET A 153 -13.79 -4.87 1.33
N ALA A 154 -14.86 -4.24 0.84
CA ALA A 154 -15.53 -4.71 -0.37
C ALA A 154 -14.57 -4.67 -1.56
N SER A 155 -14.84 -5.48 -2.59
CA SER A 155 -13.99 -5.52 -3.81
C SER A 155 -14.31 -4.43 -4.83
N ASP A 156 -15.33 -3.62 -4.57
CA ASP A 156 -15.92 -2.69 -5.54
C ASP A 156 -14.96 -1.59 -6.02
N TRP A 157 -14.02 -1.18 -5.14
CA TRP A 157 -12.98 -0.22 -5.50
C TRP A 157 -12.15 -0.66 -6.71
N ALA A 158 -12.06 -1.96 -6.97
CA ALA A 158 -11.29 -2.50 -8.11
C ALA A 158 -12.12 -2.60 -9.40
N SER A 159 -13.44 -2.44 -9.34
CA SER A 159 -14.35 -2.74 -10.48
C SER A 159 -14.04 -1.94 -11.74
N ASN A 160 -13.63 -0.69 -11.60
CA ASN A 160 -13.39 0.26 -12.69
C ASN A 160 -11.91 0.46 -13.04
N ILE A 161 -10.98 -0.31 -12.42
CA ILE A 161 -9.56 -0.16 -12.71
C ILE A 161 -9.25 -0.65 -14.14
N PRO A 162 -8.62 0.18 -14.99
CA PRO A 162 -8.23 -0.20 -16.35
C PRO A 162 -7.21 -1.36 -16.38
N SER A 163 -7.23 -2.12 -17.47
CA SER A 163 -6.37 -3.30 -17.65
C SER A 163 -4.87 -3.00 -17.76
N ASN A 164 -4.48 -1.75 -17.96
CA ASN A 164 -3.08 -1.32 -18.05
C ASN A 164 -2.49 -0.92 -16.68
N LYS A 165 -3.28 -0.90 -15.60
CA LYS A 165 -2.80 -0.59 -14.25
C LYS A 165 -2.41 -1.86 -13.51
N LEU A 166 -1.24 -1.80 -12.84
CA LEU A 166 -0.76 -2.91 -12.02
C LEU A 166 -1.54 -2.94 -10.70
N ILE A 167 -2.17 -4.07 -10.43
CA ILE A 167 -2.93 -4.30 -9.20
C ILE A 167 -2.16 -5.30 -8.33
N ILE A 168 -2.03 -4.97 -7.07
CA ILE A 168 -1.39 -5.79 -6.05
C ILE A 168 -2.36 -5.91 -4.88
N VAL A 169 -2.77 -7.13 -4.57
CA VAL A 169 -3.69 -7.40 -3.46
C VAL A 169 -3.14 -8.45 -2.53
N GLN A 170 -3.35 -8.24 -1.23
CA GLN A 170 -3.09 -9.24 -0.19
C GLN A 170 -4.33 -9.44 0.67
N SER A 171 -4.57 -10.67 1.11
CA SER A 171 -5.65 -11.05 2.01
C SER A 171 -5.27 -12.25 2.89
N ASN A 172 -6.05 -12.52 3.90
CA ASN A 172 -5.88 -13.63 4.83
C ASN A 172 -6.95 -14.68 4.64
N ASP A 173 -6.67 -15.94 5.07
CA ASP A 173 -7.61 -17.04 5.10
C ASP A 173 -8.37 -17.18 6.43
N TYR A 174 -8.56 -16.09 7.18
CA TYR A 174 -9.33 -16.14 8.41
C TYR A 174 -10.67 -16.90 8.24
N ILE A 175 -11.19 -17.47 9.32
CA ILE A 175 -12.33 -18.41 9.30
C ILE A 175 -13.51 -17.91 8.46
N LYS A 176 -13.80 -16.61 8.50
CA LYS A 176 -14.90 -15.99 7.75
C LYS A 176 -14.48 -15.43 6.38
N SER A 177 -13.19 -15.50 6.03
CA SER A 177 -12.72 -14.99 4.73
C SER A 177 -13.22 -15.89 3.60
N PRO A 178 -13.73 -15.34 2.49
CA PRO A 178 -14.00 -16.09 1.28
C PRO A 178 -12.73 -16.57 0.57
N ILE A 179 -11.57 -16.00 0.93
CA ILE A 179 -10.27 -16.30 0.32
C ILE A 179 -9.66 -17.51 1.01
N LYS A 180 -9.49 -18.61 0.27
CA LYS A 180 -8.86 -19.85 0.76
C LYS A 180 -7.61 -20.21 -0.05
N LYS A 181 -7.39 -19.56 -1.17
CA LYS A 181 -6.22 -19.69 -2.03
C LYS A 181 -5.99 -18.42 -2.82
N SER A 182 -4.79 -18.23 -3.34
CA SER A 182 -4.46 -17.04 -4.13
C SER A 182 -5.28 -16.88 -5.41
N GLN A 183 -5.84 -17.96 -5.96
CA GLN A 183 -6.74 -17.88 -7.11
C GLN A 183 -8.06 -17.17 -6.76
N ASP A 184 -8.64 -17.47 -5.59
CA ASP A 184 -9.88 -16.81 -5.14
C ASP A 184 -9.68 -15.28 -5.07
N LEU A 185 -8.47 -14.85 -4.67
CA LEU A 185 -8.10 -13.45 -4.61
C LEU A 185 -7.98 -12.84 -6.03
N ALA A 186 -7.39 -13.56 -6.98
CA ALA A 186 -7.31 -13.12 -8.37
C ALA A 186 -8.71 -12.95 -9.00
N ASP A 187 -9.58 -13.93 -8.77
CA ASP A 187 -10.94 -13.95 -9.31
C ASP A 187 -11.79 -12.81 -8.71
N MET A 188 -11.69 -12.59 -7.39
CA MET A 188 -12.42 -11.54 -6.68
C MET A 188 -12.11 -10.14 -7.23
N PHE A 189 -10.85 -9.87 -7.56
CA PHE A 189 -10.40 -8.55 -8.06
C PHE A 189 -10.26 -8.50 -9.59
N GLY A 190 -10.71 -9.53 -10.31
CA GLY A 190 -10.70 -9.59 -11.77
C GLY A 190 -9.29 -9.52 -12.37
N ILE A 191 -8.26 -10.02 -11.65
CA ILE A 191 -6.87 -10.02 -12.12
C ILE A 191 -6.67 -11.23 -13.03
N THR A 192 -6.73 -11.00 -14.35
CA THR A 192 -6.64 -12.05 -15.37
C THR A 192 -5.22 -12.28 -15.87
N ASN A 193 -4.43 -11.21 -16.02
CA ASN A 193 -3.03 -11.28 -16.43
C ASN A 193 -2.10 -11.36 -15.19
N VAL A 194 -2.14 -12.52 -14.53
CA VAL A 194 -1.40 -12.75 -13.28
C VAL A 194 0.10 -12.85 -13.54
N LYS A 195 0.88 -12.02 -12.87
CA LYS A 195 2.36 -12.01 -12.88
C LYS A 195 2.96 -12.77 -11.71
N TYR A 196 2.25 -12.76 -10.58
CA TYR A 196 2.58 -13.53 -9.39
C TYR A 196 1.31 -13.88 -8.62
N LYS A 197 1.25 -15.09 -8.09
CA LYS A 197 0.30 -15.48 -7.06
C LYS A 197 0.96 -16.46 -6.09
N GLY A 198 0.65 -16.35 -4.81
CA GLY A 198 1.22 -17.23 -3.79
C GLY A 198 0.59 -17.03 -2.43
N GLY A 199 1.05 -17.84 -1.49
CA GLY A 199 0.66 -17.75 -0.09
C GLY A 199 1.87 -18.02 0.80
N ILE A 200 1.91 -17.38 1.97
CA ILE A 200 2.90 -17.66 3.01
C ILE A 200 2.18 -17.92 4.34
N ASN A 201 2.72 -18.86 5.11
CA ASN A 201 2.27 -19.10 6.47
C ASN A 201 2.81 -17.99 7.39
N MET A 202 1.92 -17.33 8.09
CA MET A 202 2.23 -16.24 9.00
C MET A 202 2.46 -16.79 10.41
N LEU A 203 3.63 -17.40 10.63
CA LEU A 203 4.09 -17.94 11.92
C LEU A 203 3.16 -19.01 12.53
N GLY A 204 2.34 -19.67 11.72
CA GLY A 204 1.39 -20.68 12.16
C GLY A 204 -0.03 -20.19 12.42
N ASP A 205 -0.25 -18.86 12.45
CA ASP A 205 -1.55 -18.30 12.81
C ASP A 205 -2.56 -18.33 11.65
N PHE A 206 -2.10 -17.99 10.43
CA PHE A 206 -2.93 -17.95 9.23
C PHE A 206 -2.07 -17.95 7.97
N ILE A 207 -2.70 -18.17 6.82
CA ILE A 207 -2.06 -18.01 5.52
C ILE A 207 -2.39 -16.62 4.96
N ARG A 208 -1.34 -15.90 4.55
CA ARG A 208 -1.46 -14.65 3.80
C ARG A 208 -1.30 -14.94 2.32
N TYR A 209 -2.31 -14.60 1.53
CA TYR A 209 -2.26 -14.71 0.07
C TYR A 209 -1.90 -13.38 -0.58
N MET A 210 -1.26 -13.45 -1.75
CA MET A 210 -0.94 -12.29 -2.57
C MET A 210 -1.12 -12.61 -4.05
N VAL A 211 -1.65 -11.64 -4.78
CA VAL A 211 -1.71 -11.63 -6.24
C VAL A 211 -1.17 -10.31 -6.75
N ILE A 212 -0.35 -10.38 -7.81
CA ILE A 212 0.20 -9.24 -8.53
C ILE A 212 -0.10 -9.46 -10.01
N GLY A 213 -0.73 -8.50 -10.67
CA GLY A 213 -1.07 -8.62 -12.07
C GLY A 213 -1.89 -7.46 -12.61
N TYR A 214 -2.47 -7.66 -13.76
CA TYR A 214 -3.33 -6.71 -14.47
C TYR A 214 -4.71 -7.33 -14.71
N ARG A 215 -5.71 -6.49 -14.89
CA ARG A 215 -7.05 -6.97 -15.25
C ARG A 215 -7.12 -7.44 -16.68
#